data_9a8d302ff7616d67c59a98d335ee44b3
#
_entry.id   9a8d302ff7616d67c59a98d335ee44b3
#
_cell.length_a   1.000
_cell.length_b   1.000
_cell.length_c   1.000
_cell.angle_alpha   90.00
_cell.angle_beta   90.00
_cell.angle_gamma   90.00
#
_symmetry.space_group_name_H-M   'P 1'
#
loop_
_entity.id
_entity.type
_entity.pdbx_description
1 polymer ?
#
loop_
_entity_poly.entity_id
_entity_poly.type
_entity_poly.pdbx_seq_one_letter_code
_entity_poly.pdbx_strand_id
1 'polypeptide(L)'
;MNRYSGKHFHLLLMSLMVGIVCVPASTFAQSLGQFIDGAKKEGSLVLSWGTGTMGGIEGSRALEKAFAKTYGFNLQFKFTPGPAMPQFASRIIQEAKAGQAASSDLFIGSENHVARMSLKKFEWTKAFPHITREMTDWDDRVLVVVSRTPGFTYNSNLVAAKEVPQRVEDVLNPKWKGKIAATPYAASFDRLALIWGEEKTTAFLQKFVKQVSGLIRCGEEERVANGEFAMLVFNCDLADANDMHQKGAPVDGRIFKDAGILSYWYLTVPTNSAHPNAAALLAALLLSKDGQEILWKTEKTSSHFVEGTYMNKLVRDQERQGVKFFANPVSDVVKNQENQSRLRQKFQDILVGK
;
A
#
# COMPACT_ATOMS: atom_id res chain seq x y z
N MET A 1 -76.26 63.63 -4.11
CA MET A 1 -76.41 63.86 -2.61
C MET A 1 -75.81 62.59 -1.95
N ASN A 2 -75.10 62.87 -0.91
CA ASN A 2 -74.44 62.01 0.07
C ASN A 2 -73.02 61.43 -0.26
N ARG A 3 -72.13 62.12 0.40
CA ARG A 3 -70.74 61.74 0.71
C ARG A 3 -70.71 60.63 1.78
N TYR A 4 -69.80 59.66 1.61
CA TYR A 4 -69.24 58.96 2.76
C TYR A 4 -67.73 58.82 2.61
N SER A 5 -67.08 59.32 3.64
CA SER A 5 -65.62 59.31 3.88
C SER A 5 -65.18 57.94 4.36
N GLY A 6 -64.23 57.36 3.73
CA GLY A 6 -63.59 56.09 4.17
C GLY A 6 -62.16 56.36 4.67
N LYS A 7 -61.89 56.09 5.92
CA LYS A 7 -60.59 56.21 6.58
C LYS A 7 -59.64 55.09 6.14
N HIS A 8 -58.46 55.47 5.61
CA HIS A 8 -57.37 54.55 5.36
C HIS A 8 -56.69 54.14 6.66
N PHE A 9 -56.75 52.84 6.95
CA PHE A 9 -56.04 52.22 8.06
C PHE A 9 -54.71 51.64 7.47
N HIS A 10 -53.56 52.30 7.71
CA HIS A 10 -52.26 51.81 7.38
C HIS A 10 -51.80 50.76 8.37
N LEU A 11 -51.76 49.48 7.94
CA LEU A 11 -51.18 48.41 8.71
C LEU A 11 -49.65 48.38 8.41
N LEU A 12 -48.84 48.78 9.40
CA LEU A 12 -47.38 48.65 9.35
C LEU A 12 -47.02 47.19 9.59
N LEU A 13 -46.63 46.44 8.53
CA LEU A 13 -46.03 45.14 8.67
C LEU A 13 -44.53 45.31 9.02
N MET A 14 -44.21 45.04 10.29
CA MET A 14 -42.84 44.98 10.78
C MET A 14 -42.25 43.62 10.42
N SER A 15 -41.51 43.51 9.30
CA SER A 15 -40.77 42.30 8.91
C SER A 15 -39.59 42.09 9.85
N LEU A 16 -39.69 41.09 10.73
CA LEU A 16 -38.60 40.62 11.57
C LEU A 16 -37.65 39.76 10.70
N MET A 17 -36.56 40.35 10.18
CA MET A 17 -35.47 39.58 9.55
C MET A 17 -34.70 38.83 10.64
N VAL A 18 -34.99 37.56 10.80
CA VAL A 18 -34.12 36.65 11.57
C VAL A 18 -32.90 36.36 10.70
N GLY A 19 -31.80 37.05 10.98
CA GLY A 19 -30.51 36.77 10.39
C GLY A 19 -30.01 35.40 10.88
N ILE A 20 -30.06 34.38 10.00
CA ILE A 20 -29.39 33.10 10.24
C ILE A 20 -27.90 33.39 10.17
N VAL A 21 -27.26 33.52 11.33
CA VAL A 21 -25.79 33.52 11.43
C VAL A 21 -25.33 32.11 11.13
N CYS A 22 -24.93 31.88 9.88
CA CYS A 22 -24.24 30.66 9.47
C CYS A 22 -22.84 30.69 10.12
N VAL A 23 -22.70 30.15 11.32
CA VAL A 23 -21.39 29.90 11.93
C VAL A 23 -20.74 28.81 11.08
N PRO A 24 -19.59 29.06 10.43
CA PRO A 24 -18.88 28.00 9.73
C PRO A 24 -18.55 26.95 10.78
N ALA A 25 -19.03 25.71 10.58
CA ALA A 25 -18.61 24.56 11.36
C ALA A 25 -17.11 24.42 11.15
N SER A 26 -16.32 24.93 12.09
CA SER A 26 -14.89 24.67 12.16
C SER A 26 -14.75 23.16 12.29
N THR A 27 -14.35 22.50 11.21
CA THR A 27 -13.98 21.10 11.23
C THR A 27 -12.71 20.99 12.07
N PHE A 28 -12.86 20.89 13.38
CA PHE A 28 -11.75 20.57 14.27
C PHE A 28 -11.25 19.18 13.90
N ALA A 29 -9.93 19.05 13.70
CA ALA A 29 -9.28 17.75 13.53
C ALA A 29 -9.69 16.84 14.68
N GLN A 30 -10.09 15.61 14.37
CA GLN A 30 -10.42 14.61 15.37
C GLN A 30 -9.18 14.29 16.20
N SER A 31 -9.26 14.40 17.51
CA SER A 31 -8.15 14.11 18.43
C SER A 31 -8.03 12.61 18.71
N LEU A 32 -6.88 12.15 19.20
CA LEU A 32 -6.67 10.77 19.63
C LEU A 32 -7.74 10.31 20.63
N GLY A 33 -8.13 11.18 21.58
CA GLY A 33 -9.20 10.88 22.54
C GLY A 33 -10.55 10.61 21.87
N GLN A 34 -10.90 11.40 20.86
CA GLN A 34 -12.14 11.20 20.10
C GLN A 34 -12.13 9.88 19.31
N PHE A 35 -10.98 9.46 18.75
CA PHE A 35 -10.84 8.16 18.13
C PHE A 35 -11.01 7.02 19.15
N ILE A 36 -10.41 7.15 20.33
CA ILE A 36 -10.56 6.17 21.42
C ILE A 36 -12.01 6.05 21.88
N ASP A 37 -12.69 7.18 22.12
CA ASP A 37 -14.09 7.18 22.54
C ASP A 37 -15.02 6.63 21.46
N GLY A 38 -14.73 6.94 20.18
CA GLY A 38 -15.44 6.36 19.04
C GLY A 38 -15.25 4.85 18.96
N ALA A 39 -14.02 4.36 19.05
CA ALA A 39 -13.72 2.92 18.99
C ALA A 39 -14.34 2.13 20.15
N LYS A 40 -14.38 2.71 21.36
CA LYS A 40 -15.10 2.10 22.50
C LYS A 40 -16.59 1.94 22.22
N LYS A 41 -17.22 2.92 21.58
CA LYS A 41 -18.63 2.85 21.17
C LYS A 41 -18.88 1.85 20.05
N GLU A 42 -17.91 1.70 19.12
CA GLU A 42 -17.93 0.73 18.03
C GLU A 42 -17.82 -0.70 18.56
N GLY A 43 -17.10 -0.94 19.64
CA GLY A 43 -17.05 -2.18 20.41
C GLY A 43 -16.31 -3.34 19.76
N SER A 44 -16.06 -3.30 18.46
CA SER A 44 -15.32 -4.33 17.72
C SER A 44 -14.63 -3.74 16.49
N LEU A 45 -13.76 -4.55 15.86
CA LEU A 45 -13.13 -4.25 14.59
C LEU A 45 -13.22 -5.48 13.69
N VAL A 46 -13.80 -5.33 12.52
CA VAL A 46 -13.93 -6.40 11.51
C VAL A 46 -12.76 -6.29 10.55
N LEU A 47 -11.99 -7.36 10.43
CA LEU A 47 -10.79 -7.41 9.60
C LEU A 47 -10.84 -8.60 8.65
N SER A 48 -10.51 -8.36 7.41
CA SER A 48 -10.28 -9.40 6.41
C SER A 48 -9.16 -8.98 5.48
N TRP A 49 -8.18 -9.86 5.31
CA TRP A 49 -7.10 -9.74 4.33
C TRP A 49 -6.59 -11.12 3.94
N GLY A 50 -5.69 -11.18 2.95
CA GLY A 50 -5.15 -12.46 2.46
C GLY A 50 -4.52 -13.29 3.57
N THR A 51 -4.56 -14.60 3.46
CA THR A 51 -4.24 -15.58 4.51
C THR A 51 -2.91 -15.31 5.24
N GLY A 52 -1.85 -14.89 4.52
CA GLY A 52 -0.55 -14.55 5.11
C GLY A 52 -0.34 -13.05 5.34
N THR A 53 -1.20 -12.20 4.81
CA THR A 53 -1.03 -10.74 4.87
C THR A 53 -1.13 -10.25 6.32
N MET A 54 -0.25 -9.35 6.72
CA MET A 54 -0.16 -8.82 8.10
C MET A 54 0.04 -9.92 9.16
N GLY A 55 0.69 -11.03 8.78
CA GLY A 55 0.88 -12.19 9.64
C GLY A 55 -0.35 -13.06 9.85
N GLY A 56 -1.43 -12.83 9.10
CA GLY A 56 -2.66 -13.64 9.17
C GLY A 56 -3.29 -13.66 10.55
N ILE A 57 -3.70 -14.84 11.00
CA ILE A 57 -4.35 -15.03 12.33
C ILE A 57 -3.40 -14.67 13.48
N GLU A 58 -2.14 -15.08 13.40
CA GLU A 58 -1.14 -14.78 14.44
C GLU A 58 -0.85 -13.28 14.54
N GLY A 59 -0.66 -12.64 13.39
CA GLY A 59 -0.50 -11.18 13.31
C GLY A 59 -1.70 -10.44 13.89
N SER A 60 -2.92 -10.84 13.52
CA SER A 60 -4.14 -10.24 14.08
C SER A 60 -4.22 -10.34 15.60
N ARG A 61 -3.90 -11.51 16.18
CA ARG A 61 -3.86 -11.70 17.65
C ARG A 61 -2.78 -10.87 18.33
N ALA A 62 -1.60 -10.76 17.71
CA ALA A 62 -0.53 -9.92 18.23
C ALA A 62 -0.91 -8.43 18.19
N LEU A 63 -1.54 -7.99 17.11
CA LEU A 63 -2.04 -6.62 16.95
C LEU A 63 -3.16 -6.30 17.95
N GLU A 64 -4.09 -7.22 18.22
CA GLU A 64 -5.14 -7.04 19.23
C GLU A 64 -4.56 -6.81 20.64
N LYS A 65 -3.55 -7.59 21.02
CA LYS A 65 -2.82 -7.41 22.30
C LYS A 65 -2.07 -6.07 22.33
N ALA A 66 -1.38 -5.71 21.27
CA ALA A 66 -0.68 -4.44 21.17
C ALA A 66 -1.64 -3.25 21.20
N PHE A 67 -2.81 -3.36 20.55
CA PHE A 67 -3.87 -2.36 20.58
C PHE A 67 -4.36 -2.10 22.00
N ALA A 68 -4.68 -3.15 22.75
CA ALA A 68 -5.11 -3.04 24.14
C ALA A 68 -4.05 -2.37 25.03
N LYS A 69 -2.77 -2.75 24.85
CA LYS A 69 -1.64 -2.14 25.56
C LYS A 69 -1.47 -0.65 25.22
N THR A 70 -1.59 -0.29 23.94
CA THR A 70 -1.34 1.08 23.47
C THR A 70 -2.45 2.04 23.84
N TYR A 71 -3.71 1.63 23.73
CA TYR A 71 -4.87 2.51 23.91
C TYR A 71 -5.58 2.33 25.25
N GLY A 72 -5.17 1.37 26.08
CA GLY A 72 -5.68 1.19 27.43
C GLY A 72 -7.08 0.59 27.53
N PHE A 73 -7.58 -0.05 26.46
CA PHE A 73 -8.86 -0.77 26.47
C PHE A 73 -8.84 -1.96 25.52
N ASN A 74 -9.64 -2.98 25.82
CA ASN A 74 -9.79 -4.13 24.96
C ASN A 74 -10.80 -3.84 23.84
N LEU A 75 -10.49 -4.24 22.62
CA LEU A 75 -11.37 -4.20 21.47
C LEU A 75 -11.33 -5.58 20.79
N GLN A 76 -12.47 -6.16 20.49
CA GLN A 76 -12.52 -7.46 19.82
C GLN A 76 -12.16 -7.34 18.34
N PHE A 77 -11.10 -8.01 17.90
CA PHE A 77 -10.73 -8.15 16.50
C PHE A 77 -11.42 -9.38 15.90
N LYS A 78 -12.37 -9.15 15.00
CA LYS A 78 -13.07 -10.20 14.25
C LYS A 78 -12.35 -10.43 12.93
N PHE A 79 -11.25 -11.19 12.98
CA PHE A 79 -10.44 -11.47 11.79
C PHE A 79 -10.94 -12.71 11.05
N THR A 80 -11.13 -12.58 9.73
CA THR A 80 -11.45 -13.68 8.81
C THR A 80 -10.47 -13.65 7.64
N PRO A 81 -9.70 -14.73 7.38
CA PRO A 81 -8.88 -14.81 6.17
C PRO A 81 -9.71 -14.58 4.92
N GLY A 82 -9.28 -13.63 4.11
CA GLY A 82 -9.98 -13.23 2.89
C GLY A 82 -9.27 -13.69 1.62
N PRO A 83 -9.82 -13.35 0.46
CA PRO A 83 -9.19 -13.60 -0.83
C PRO A 83 -7.95 -12.71 -1.03
N ALA A 84 -7.24 -12.92 -2.14
CA ALA A 84 -6.14 -12.05 -2.54
C ALA A 84 -6.62 -10.59 -2.74
N MET A 85 -5.69 -9.63 -2.54
CA MET A 85 -5.97 -8.19 -2.56
C MET A 85 -6.83 -7.69 -3.74
N PRO A 86 -6.63 -8.14 -5.01
CA PRO A 86 -7.45 -7.66 -6.12
C PRO A 86 -8.93 -8.03 -6.01
N GLN A 87 -9.22 -9.29 -5.63
CA GLN A 87 -10.59 -9.74 -5.43
C GLN A 87 -11.24 -9.06 -4.23
N PHE A 88 -10.46 -8.86 -3.17
CA PHE A 88 -10.96 -8.22 -1.97
C PHE A 88 -11.27 -6.73 -2.18
N ALA A 89 -10.41 -5.99 -2.91
CA ALA A 89 -10.70 -4.62 -3.32
C ALA A 89 -12.01 -4.53 -4.13
N SER A 90 -12.20 -5.44 -5.09
CA SER A 90 -13.42 -5.51 -5.92
C SER A 90 -14.66 -5.77 -5.07
N ARG A 91 -14.56 -6.64 -4.07
CA ARG A 91 -15.64 -6.94 -3.13
C ARG A 91 -16.06 -5.71 -2.33
N ILE A 92 -15.12 -5.01 -1.68
CA ILE A 92 -15.41 -3.80 -0.90
C ILE A 92 -16.04 -2.71 -1.77
N ILE A 93 -15.57 -2.55 -3.03
CA ILE A 93 -16.16 -1.60 -3.98
C ILE A 93 -17.62 -1.96 -4.30
N GLN A 94 -17.94 -3.25 -4.47
CA GLN A 94 -19.31 -3.70 -4.72
C GLN A 94 -20.20 -3.52 -3.49
N GLU A 95 -19.71 -3.84 -2.30
CA GLU A 95 -20.40 -3.62 -1.02
C GLU A 95 -20.77 -2.13 -0.84
N ALA A 96 -19.81 -1.21 -1.10
CA ALA A 96 -20.05 0.22 -1.04
C ALA A 96 -21.13 0.68 -2.04
N LYS A 97 -21.10 0.18 -3.29
CA LYS A 97 -22.13 0.48 -4.30
C LYS A 97 -23.52 -0.04 -3.92
N ALA A 98 -23.57 -1.15 -3.20
CA ALA A 98 -24.81 -1.75 -2.72
C ALA A 98 -25.31 -1.14 -1.39
N GLY A 99 -24.61 -0.13 -0.83
CA GLY A 99 -24.95 0.47 0.46
C GLY A 99 -24.75 -0.48 1.66
N GLN A 100 -23.95 -1.54 1.48
CA GLN A 100 -23.65 -2.51 2.53
C GLN A 100 -22.40 -2.08 3.31
N ALA A 101 -22.30 -2.54 4.57
CA ALA A 101 -21.07 -2.35 5.35
C ALA A 101 -19.91 -3.12 4.68
N ALA A 102 -18.71 -2.53 4.77
CA ALA A 102 -17.50 -3.17 4.28
C ALA A 102 -17.21 -4.47 5.03
N SER A 103 -16.83 -5.52 4.32
CA SER A 103 -16.41 -6.81 4.90
C SER A 103 -15.06 -6.73 5.63
N SER A 104 -14.40 -5.58 5.58
CA SER A 104 -13.27 -5.21 6.44
C SER A 104 -13.29 -3.71 6.70
N ASP A 105 -13.11 -3.31 7.94
CA ASP A 105 -13.04 -1.90 8.35
C ASP A 105 -11.73 -1.23 7.94
N LEU A 106 -10.68 -2.03 7.78
CA LEU A 106 -9.38 -1.59 7.33
C LEU A 106 -8.96 -2.45 6.13
N PHE A 107 -8.68 -1.82 4.99
CA PHE A 107 -8.19 -2.49 3.79
C PHE A 107 -6.69 -2.26 3.63
N ILE A 108 -5.98 -3.29 3.18
CA ILE A 108 -4.58 -3.20 2.76
C ILE A 108 -4.45 -3.58 1.29
N GLY A 109 -3.69 -2.79 0.52
CA GLY A 109 -3.47 -3.07 -0.89
C GLY A 109 -2.44 -2.16 -1.54
N SER A 110 -2.06 -2.48 -2.78
CA SER A 110 -1.20 -1.62 -3.58
C SER A 110 -1.95 -0.41 -4.13
N GLU A 111 -1.21 0.56 -4.67
CA GLU A 111 -1.71 1.80 -5.25
C GLU A 111 -2.89 1.59 -6.22
N ASN A 112 -2.82 0.56 -7.07
CA ASN A 112 -3.86 0.28 -8.06
C ASN A 112 -5.15 -0.32 -7.47
N HIS A 113 -5.07 -0.93 -6.31
CA HIS A 113 -6.25 -1.43 -5.61
C HIS A 113 -6.99 -0.28 -4.94
N VAL A 114 -6.25 0.53 -4.16
CA VAL A 114 -6.83 1.61 -3.35
C VAL A 114 -7.31 2.78 -4.19
N ALA A 115 -6.65 3.09 -5.32
CA ALA A 115 -7.04 4.18 -6.23
C ALA A 115 -8.49 4.09 -6.79
N ARG A 116 -9.10 2.90 -6.73
CA ARG A 116 -10.47 2.64 -7.22
C ARG A 116 -11.52 2.65 -6.11
N MET A 117 -11.11 2.84 -4.86
CA MET A 117 -11.98 2.72 -3.69
C MET A 117 -12.49 4.09 -3.22
N SER A 118 -13.66 4.11 -2.62
CA SER A 118 -14.15 5.26 -1.86
C SER A 118 -13.64 5.17 -0.43
N LEU A 119 -12.82 6.14 -0.02
CA LEU A 119 -12.05 6.09 1.22
C LEU A 119 -12.36 7.26 2.13
N LYS A 120 -12.36 7.02 3.43
CA LYS A 120 -12.43 8.07 4.45
C LYS A 120 -11.13 8.87 4.45
N LYS A 121 -11.25 10.16 4.73
CA LYS A 121 -10.13 11.07 4.98
C LYS A 121 -9.97 11.27 6.47
N PHE A 122 -8.72 11.30 6.95
CA PHE A 122 -8.39 11.60 8.33
C PHE A 122 -7.24 12.60 8.40
N GLU A 123 -7.19 13.41 9.45
CA GLU A 123 -6.06 14.32 9.71
C GLU A 123 -4.98 13.57 10.51
N TRP A 124 -4.34 12.57 9.88
CA TRP A 124 -3.43 11.62 10.53
C TRP A 124 -2.35 12.26 11.37
N THR A 125 -1.64 13.24 10.80
CA THR A 125 -0.50 13.91 11.46
C THR A 125 -0.90 14.76 12.66
N LYS A 126 -2.16 15.20 12.70
CA LYS A 126 -2.70 15.94 13.85
C LYS A 126 -3.14 15.03 14.99
N ALA A 127 -3.75 13.89 14.63
CA ALA A 127 -4.27 12.94 15.62
C ALA A 127 -3.18 12.03 16.20
N PHE A 128 -2.17 11.69 15.41
CA PHE A 128 -1.14 10.70 15.72
C PHE A 128 0.27 11.27 15.47
N PRO A 129 0.95 11.77 16.53
CA PRO A 129 2.23 12.50 16.37
C PRO A 129 3.37 11.69 15.73
N HIS A 130 3.30 10.35 15.76
CA HIS A 130 4.31 9.49 15.12
C HIS A 130 4.07 9.28 13.61
N ILE A 131 2.91 9.69 13.08
CA ILE A 131 2.62 9.66 11.65
C ILE A 131 3.13 10.96 11.03
N THR A 132 4.08 10.86 10.11
CA THR A 132 4.63 11.99 9.38
C THR A 132 3.91 12.19 8.04
N ARG A 133 4.14 13.34 7.39
CA ARG A 133 3.50 13.65 6.10
C ARG A 133 3.91 12.68 5.00
N GLU A 134 5.14 12.17 5.04
CA GLU A 134 5.67 11.22 4.07
C GLU A 134 4.99 9.83 4.17
N MET A 135 4.40 9.52 5.33
CA MET A 135 3.63 8.28 5.53
C MET A 135 2.22 8.35 4.95
N THR A 136 1.76 9.55 4.53
CA THR A 136 0.40 9.80 4.02
C THR A 136 0.42 10.08 2.52
N ASP A 137 -0.67 9.74 1.81
CA ASP A 137 -0.84 10.06 0.41
C ASP A 137 -2.34 10.29 0.09
N TRP A 138 -2.62 10.73 -1.13
CA TRP A 138 -3.95 10.96 -1.68
C TRP A 138 -4.86 11.75 -0.72
N ASP A 139 -4.38 12.93 -0.33
CA ASP A 139 -5.11 13.84 0.56
C ASP A 139 -5.55 13.15 1.87
N ASP A 140 -4.58 12.50 2.54
CA ASP A 140 -4.75 11.82 3.83
C ASP A 140 -5.78 10.67 3.86
N ARG A 141 -6.08 10.07 2.70
CA ARG A 141 -6.95 8.90 2.60
C ARG A 141 -6.22 7.57 2.77
N VAL A 142 -4.91 7.57 2.60
CA VAL A 142 -4.10 6.37 2.66
C VAL A 142 -2.84 6.57 3.50
N LEU A 143 -2.37 5.48 4.11
CA LEU A 143 -1.12 5.43 4.87
C LEU A 143 -0.20 4.36 4.27
N VAL A 144 1.09 4.66 4.10
CA VAL A 144 2.11 3.70 3.65
C VAL A 144 2.56 2.84 4.82
N VAL A 145 2.06 1.63 4.93
CA VAL A 145 2.35 0.72 6.06
C VAL A 145 3.50 -0.23 5.79
N VAL A 146 3.70 -0.63 4.53
CA VAL A 146 4.78 -1.52 4.10
C VAL A 146 5.46 -0.92 2.88
N SER A 147 6.78 -0.98 2.88
CA SER A 147 7.62 -0.67 1.72
C SER A 147 8.30 -1.95 1.25
N ARG A 148 8.43 -2.12 -0.03
CA ARG A 148 9.15 -3.22 -0.67
C ARG A 148 10.09 -2.67 -1.73
N THR A 149 11.19 -3.36 -1.94
CA THR A 149 12.19 -3.00 -2.95
C THR A 149 12.36 -4.15 -3.94
N PRO A 150 11.57 -4.18 -5.02
CA PRO A 150 11.83 -5.11 -6.11
C PRO A 150 13.23 -4.90 -6.68
N GLY A 151 13.95 -5.97 -6.79
CA GLY A 151 15.30 -6.03 -7.37
C GLY A 151 15.49 -7.38 -8.07
N PHE A 152 16.51 -8.11 -7.67
CA PHE A 152 16.66 -9.50 -8.12
C PHE A 152 17.25 -10.36 -7.01
N THR A 153 16.86 -11.63 -6.99
CA THR A 153 17.46 -12.69 -6.17
C THR A 153 18.35 -13.54 -7.07
N TYR A 154 19.54 -13.90 -6.62
CA TYR A 154 20.42 -14.77 -7.38
C TYR A 154 21.01 -15.89 -6.51
N ASN A 155 21.33 -17.02 -7.15
CA ASN A 155 22.02 -18.13 -6.50
C ASN A 155 23.53 -17.87 -6.50
N SER A 156 24.14 -17.74 -5.33
CA SER A 156 25.56 -17.43 -5.16
C SER A 156 26.51 -18.55 -5.59
N ASN A 157 26.02 -19.79 -5.73
CA ASN A 157 26.78 -20.89 -6.29
C ASN A 157 26.83 -20.88 -7.85
N LEU A 158 25.84 -20.22 -8.49
CA LEU A 158 25.71 -20.16 -9.95
C LEU A 158 26.14 -18.82 -10.55
N VAL A 159 26.16 -17.77 -9.75
CA VAL A 159 26.49 -16.38 -10.15
C VAL A 159 27.70 -15.92 -9.35
N ALA A 160 28.88 -15.90 -9.96
CA ALA A 160 30.08 -15.40 -9.29
C ALA A 160 29.93 -13.89 -8.94
N ALA A 161 30.54 -13.46 -7.83
CA ALA A 161 30.40 -12.09 -7.33
C ALA A 161 30.71 -11.00 -8.39
N LYS A 162 31.71 -11.21 -9.24
CA LYS A 162 32.09 -10.29 -10.34
C LYS A 162 31.10 -10.27 -11.51
N GLU A 163 30.16 -11.20 -11.55
CA GLU A 163 29.18 -11.39 -12.63
C GLU A 163 27.78 -10.94 -12.23
N VAL A 164 27.59 -10.57 -10.94
CA VAL A 164 26.31 -10.09 -10.42
C VAL A 164 25.90 -8.83 -11.18
N PRO A 165 24.70 -8.79 -11.78
CA PRO A 165 24.18 -7.63 -12.49
C PRO A 165 24.21 -6.38 -11.62
N GLN A 166 24.61 -5.23 -12.17
CA GLN A 166 24.57 -3.94 -11.50
C GLN A 166 23.47 -3.05 -12.05
N ARG A 167 23.13 -3.20 -13.34
CA ARG A 167 22.12 -2.45 -14.07
C ARG A 167 21.07 -3.41 -14.62
N VAL A 168 19.88 -2.91 -14.86
CA VAL A 168 18.78 -3.73 -15.39
C VAL A 168 19.15 -4.40 -16.71
N GLU A 169 19.82 -3.70 -17.62
CA GLU A 169 20.19 -4.25 -18.93
C GLU A 169 21.27 -5.36 -18.87
N ASP A 170 22.02 -5.50 -17.77
CA ASP A 170 23.03 -6.55 -17.59
C ASP A 170 22.41 -7.96 -17.63
N VAL A 171 21.12 -8.09 -17.29
CA VAL A 171 20.40 -9.35 -17.37
C VAL A 171 20.16 -9.83 -18.83
N LEU A 172 20.36 -8.95 -19.81
CA LEU A 172 20.26 -9.28 -21.23
C LEU A 172 21.53 -9.93 -21.78
N ASN A 173 22.59 -10.07 -20.97
CA ASN A 173 23.81 -10.76 -21.39
C ASN A 173 23.45 -12.19 -21.83
N PRO A 174 23.90 -12.64 -23.04
CA PRO A 174 23.55 -13.94 -23.57
C PRO A 174 23.89 -15.15 -22.67
N LYS A 175 24.85 -14.99 -21.74
CA LYS A 175 25.20 -16.04 -20.75
C LYS A 175 24.04 -16.41 -19.81
N TRP A 176 23.06 -15.51 -19.64
CA TRP A 176 21.90 -15.69 -18.78
C TRP A 176 20.69 -16.30 -19.50
N LYS A 177 20.75 -16.45 -20.82
CA LYS A 177 19.66 -17.01 -21.63
C LYS A 177 19.25 -18.38 -21.12
N GLY A 178 17.98 -18.56 -20.80
CA GLY A 178 17.45 -19.83 -20.28
C GLY A 178 17.78 -20.10 -18.81
N LYS A 179 18.38 -19.15 -18.08
CA LYS A 179 18.78 -19.30 -16.67
C LYS A 179 18.08 -18.31 -15.74
N ILE A 180 17.20 -17.47 -16.28
CA ILE A 180 16.52 -16.41 -15.52
C ILE A 180 15.05 -16.77 -15.35
N ALA A 181 14.54 -16.61 -14.14
CA ALA A 181 13.11 -16.50 -13.86
C ALA A 181 12.69 -15.03 -13.78
N ALA A 182 11.41 -14.76 -14.02
CA ALA A 182 10.75 -13.50 -13.73
C ALA A 182 9.47 -13.75 -12.94
N THR A 183 8.92 -12.71 -12.30
CA THR A 183 7.56 -12.82 -11.74
C THR A 183 6.51 -12.65 -12.85
N PRO A 184 5.31 -13.27 -12.73
CA PRO A 184 4.25 -13.13 -13.73
C PRO A 184 3.50 -11.80 -13.62
N TYR A 185 4.11 -10.77 -13.03
CA TYR A 185 3.45 -9.49 -12.71
C TYR A 185 4.07 -8.33 -13.48
N ALA A 186 3.25 -7.60 -14.22
CA ALA A 186 3.69 -6.39 -14.94
C ALA A 186 4.03 -5.20 -14.03
N ALA A 187 3.70 -5.28 -12.72
CA ALA A 187 3.84 -4.17 -11.78
C ALA A 187 5.27 -3.61 -11.65
N SER A 188 6.31 -4.41 -11.84
CA SER A 188 7.69 -3.93 -11.82
C SER A 188 8.06 -3.18 -13.10
N PHE A 189 7.45 -3.54 -14.23
CA PHE A 189 7.71 -2.89 -15.52
C PHE A 189 6.95 -1.59 -15.68
N ASP A 190 5.73 -1.46 -15.13
CA ASP A 190 5.04 -0.17 -15.12
C ASP A 190 5.78 0.85 -14.25
N ARG A 191 6.35 0.44 -13.11
CA ARG A 191 7.22 1.29 -12.30
C ARG A 191 8.57 1.60 -12.98
N LEU A 192 9.17 0.63 -13.67
CA LEU A 192 10.36 0.87 -14.47
C LEU A 192 10.10 1.90 -15.57
N ALA A 193 8.90 1.91 -16.17
CA ALA A 193 8.50 2.90 -17.15
C ALA A 193 8.39 4.33 -16.59
N LEU A 194 8.16 4.50 -15.30
CA LEU A 194 8.25 5.82 -14.65
C LEU A 194 9.68 6.35 -14.58
N ILE A 195 10.68 5.44 -14.57
CA ILE A 195 12.10 5.79 -14.49
C ILE A 195 12.68 5.96 -15.90
N TRP A 196 12.38 5.05 -16.82
CA TRP A 196 13.01 4.94 -18.14
C TRP A 196 12.16 5.48 -19.30
N GLY A 197 10.87 5.71 -19.07
CA GLY A 197 9.87 5.94 -20.11
C GLY A 197 9.34 4.65 -20.73
N GLU A 198 8.17 4.76 -21.37
CA GLU A 198 7.45 3.62 -21.96
C GLU A 198 8.25 2.92 -23.06
N GLU A 199 8.83 3.69 -23.99
CA GLU A 199 9.52 3.13 -25.16
C GLU A 199 10.73 2.26 -24.77
N LYS A 200 11.61 2.78 -23.91
CA LYS A 200 12.80 2.06 -23.43
C LYS A 200 12.39 0.81 -22.65
N THR A 201 11.41 0.91 -21.78
CA THR A 201 10.90 -0.23 -21.00
C THR A 201 10.28 -1.30 -21.90
N THR A 202 9.53 -0.91 -22.93
CA THR A 202 8.96 -1.84 -23.90
C THR A 202 10.07 -2.59 -24.65
N ALA A 203 11.07 -1.87 -25.17
CA ALA A 203 12.19 -2.45 -25.90
C ALA A 203 13.02 -3.41 -25.03
N PHE A 204 13.23 -3.05 -23.77
CA PHE A 204 13.87 -3.94 -22.79
C PHE A 204 13.05 -5.21 -22.56
N LEU A 205 11.76 -5.07 -22.24
CA LEU A 205 10.90 -6.21 -21.92
C LEU A 205 10.78 -7.20 -23.07
N GLN A 206 10.69 -6.73 -24.32
CA GLN A 206 10.67 -7.58 -25.52
C GLN A 206 11.96 -8.42 -25.69
N LYS A 207 13.10 -7.91 -25.23
CA LYS A 207 14.38 -8.67 -25.21
C LYS A 207 14.42 -9.59 -23.98
N PHE A 208 13.98 -9.09 -22.83
CA PHE A 208 14.05 -9.79 -21.55
C PHE A 208 13.24 -11.08 -21.56
N VAL A 209 11.99 -11.07 -22.10
CA VAL A 209 11.17 -12.29 -22.17
C VAL A 209 11.83 -13.42 -22.98
N LYS A 210 12.76 -13.09 -23.90
CA LYS A 210 13.54 -14.09 -24.66
C LYS A 210 14.70 -14.72 -23.85
N GLN A 211 15.06 -14.10 -22.73
CA GLN A 211 16.06 -14.61 -21.78
C GLN A 211 15.42 -15.49 -20.70
N VAL A 212 14.15 -15.20 -20.37
CA VAL A 212 13.41 -15.86 -19.29
C VAL A 212 13.04 -17.29 -19.66
N SER A 213 13.31 -18.24 -18.75
CA SER A 213 12.94 -19.65 -18.90
C SER A 213 11.79 -20.08 -18.00
N GLY A 214 11.37 -19.23 -17.05
CA GLY A 214 10.24 -19.53 -16.17
C GLY A 214 9.64 -18.30 -15.55
N LEU A 215 8.33 -18.40 -15.23
CA LEU A 215 7.63 -17.40 -14.42
C LEU A 215 7.34 -18.04 -13.06
N ILE A 216 7.83 -17.43 -11.98
CA ILE A 216 7.65 -17.89 -10.61
C ILE A 216 6.99 -16.80 -9.77
N ARG A 217 6.19 -17.20 -8.78
CA ARG A 217 5.45 -16.27 -7.94
C ARG A 217 6.31 -15.78 -6.77
N CYS A 218 5.89 -14.71 -6.14
CA CYS A 218 6.41 -14.31 -4.83
C CYS A 218 6.26 -15.46 -3.83
N GLY A 219 7.32 -15.76 -3.08
CA GLY A 219 7.37 -16.87 -2.14
C GLY A 219 7.84 -18.20 -2.75
N GLU A 220 8.20 -18.24 -4.06
CA GLU A 220 8.78 -19.42 -4.73
C GLU A 220 10.31 -19.27 -4.97
N GLU A 221 10.98 -18.40 -4.21
CA GLU A 221 12.41 -18.10 -4.32
C GLU A 221 13.30 -19.31 -4.00
N GLU A 222 12.78 -20.36 -3.35
CA GLU A 222 13.48 -21.64 -3.14
C GLU A 222 13.88 -22.30 -4.46
N ARG A 223 13.20 -22.03 -5.57
CA ARG A 223 13.58 -22.53 -6.90
C ARG A 223 14.90 -21.93 -7.39
N VAL A 224 15.20 -20.68 -6.98
CA VAL A 224 16.51 -20.07 -7.19
C VAL A 224 17.54 -20.69 -6.25
N ALA A 225 17.20 -20.88 -4.97
CA ALA A 225 18.10 -21.50 -4.00
C ALA A 225 18.51 -22.92 -4.40
N ASN A 226 17.59 -23.69 -4.95
CA ASN A 226 17.83 -25.06 -5.43
C ASN A 226 18.57 -25.12 -6.80
N GLY A 227 18.86 -23.97 -7.42
CA GLY A 227 19.63 -23.90 -8.66
C GLY A 227 18.81 -24.15 -9.93
N GLU A 228 17.49 -24.21 -9.88
CA GLU A 228 16.64 -24.28 -11.07
C GLU A 228 16.84 -23.06 -11.97
N PHE A 229 16.97 -21.88 -11.33
CA PHE A 229 17.32 -20.63 -12.00
C PHE A 229 18.56 -20.00 -11.35
N ALA A 230 19.38 -19.36 -12.17
CA ALA A 230 20.50 -18.56 -11.65
C ALA A 230 20.01 -17.28 -10.95
N MET A 231 18.90 -16.72 -11.40
CA MET A 231 18.30 -15.50 -10.80
C MET A 231 16.78 -15.44 -11.03
N LEU A 232 16.11 -14.76 -10.10
CA LEU A 232 14.77 -14.20 -10.24
C LEU A 232 14.90 -12.69 -10.40
N VAL A 233 14.59 -12.17 -11.59
CA VAL A 233 14.67 -10.75 -11.92
C VAL A 233 13.33 -10.08 -11.68
N PHE A 234 13.36 -8.91 -11.03
CA PHE A 234 12.21 -8.22 -10.48
C PHE A 234 11.43 -9.11 -9.51
N ASN A 235 12.16 -9.60 -8.49
CA ASN A 235 11.54 -10.26 -7.33
C ASN A 235 10.51 -9.35 -6.64
N CYS A 236 9.80 -9.87 -5.66
CA CYS A 236 8.76 -9.09 -4.97
C CYS A 236 9.33 -8.22 -3.86
N ASP A 237 10.36 -8.70 -3.18
CA ASP A 237 11.08 -7.97 -2.15
C ASP A 237 12.48 -8.59 -1.94
N LEU A 238 13.44 -7.80 -1.50
CA LEU A 238 14.74 -8.28 -1.08
C LEU A 238 14.71 -8.97 0.30
N ALA A 239 13.70 -8.69 1.12
CA ALA A 239 13.56 -9.30 2.44
C ALA A 239 13.48 -10.82 2.36
N ASP A 240 12.83 -11.37 1.33
CA ASP A 240 12.67 -12.80 1.11
C ASP A 240 14.04 -13.47 0.88
N ALA A 241 14.86 -12.90 -0.02
CA ALA A 241 16.21 -13.39 -0.28
C ALA A 241 17.10 -13.30 0.96
N ASN A 242 17.00 -12.21 1.73
CA ASN A 242 17.77 -12.02 2.95
C ASN A 242 17.38 -13.03 4.05
N ASP A 243 16.10 -13.30 4.24
CA ASP A 243 15.63 -14.31 5.22
C ASP A 243 16.14 -15.71 4.85
N MET A 244 16.10 -16.07 3.58
CA MET A 244 16.66 -17.33 3.09
C MET A 244 18.19 -17.41 3.25
N HIS A 245 18.91 -16.34 2.94
CA HIS A 245 20.35 -16.25 3.14
C HIS A 245 20.73 -16.46 4.61
N GLN A 246 20.03 -15.80 5.53
CA GLN A 246 20.26 -15.95 6.99
C GLN A 246 19.99 -17.37 7.48
N LYS A 247 19.14 -18.13 6.81
CA LYS A 247 18.88 -19.56 7.06
C LYS A 247 19.90 -20.49 6.37
N GLY A 248 20.93 -19.95 5.70
CA GLY A 248 22.00 -20.70 5.06
C GLY A 248 21.72 -21.10 3.62
N ALA A 249 20.66 -20.62 2.99
CA ALA A 249 20.43 -20.85 1.57
C ALA A 249 21.46 -20.09 0.69
N PRO A 250 21.92 -20.66 -0.43
CA PRO A 250 22.91 -20.03 -1.31
C PRO A 250 22.25 -18.96 -2.22
N VAL A 251 21.54 -18.03 -1.62
CA VAL A 251 20.91 -16.91 -2.32
C VAL A 251 21.33 -15.58 -1.73
N ASP A 252 21.33 -14.55 -2.55
CA ASP A 252 21.50 -13.17 -2.14
C ASP A 252 20.63 -12.27 -3.02
N GLY A 253 20.28 -11.09 -2.51
CA GLY A 253 19.42 -10.12 -3.18
C GLY A 253 20.15 -8.81 -3.47
N ARG A 254 19.86 -8.19 -4.62
CA ARG A 254 20.42 -6.88 -5.00
C ARG A 254 19.36 -5.99 -5.64
N ILE A 255 19.56 -4.68 -5.50
CA ILE A 255 18.83 -3.65 -6.23
C ILE A 255 19.67 -3.22 -7.43
N PHE A 256 19.03 -3.00 -8.57
CA PHE A 256 19.70 -2.41 -9.74
C PHE A 256 20.02 -0.93 -9.45
N LYS A 257 21.26 -0.51 -9.72
CA LYS A 257 21.71 0.87 -9.45
C LYS A 257 20.95 1.92 -10.27
N ASP A 258 20.44 1.53 -11.43
CA ASP A 258 19.68 2.39 -12.36
C ASP A 258 18.15 2.21 -12.28
N ALA A 259 17.67 1.41 -11.34
CA ALA A 259 16.24 1.15 -11.15
C ALA A 259 15.92 0.84 -9.69
N GLY A 260 16.16 1.80 -8.81
CA GLY A 260 15.70 1.73 -7.42
C GLY A 260 14.17 1.89 -7.39
N ILE A 261 13.44 0.79 -7.22
CA ILE A 261 11.99 0.79 -7.17
C ILE A 261 11.54 0.65 -5.72
N LEU A 262 10.65 1.56 -5.27
CA LEU A 262 9.85 1.38 -4.06
C LEU A 262 8.42 1.02 -4.44
N SER A 263 7.93 -0.04 -3.84
CA SER A 263 6.55 -0.49 -3.95
C SER A 263 5.90 -0.43 -2.58
N TYR A 264 4.68 0.09 -2.50
CA TYR A 264 4.01 0.30 -1.23
C TYR A 264 2.77 -0.56 -1.07
N TRP A 265 2.53 -0.95 0.18
CA TRP A 265 1.20 -1.33 0.61
C TRP A 265 0.63 -0.21 1.45
N TYR A 266 -0.61 0.11 1.14
CA TYR A 266 -1.36 1.19 1.75
C TYR A 266 -2.44 0.64 2.66
N LEU A 267 -2.58 1.24 3.83
CA LEU A 267 -3.75 1.07 4.69
C LEU A 267 -4.79 2.14 4.35
N THR A 268 -6.04 1.73 4.30
CA THR A 268 -7.17 2.61 4.02
C THR A 268 -8.40 2.20 4.82
N VAL A 269 -9.23 3.18 5.17
CA VAL A 269 -10.54 2.94 5.78
C VAL A 269 -11.61 3.20 4.72
N PRO A 270 -12.36 2.18 4.28
CA PRO A 270 -13.46 2.34 3.32
C PRO A 270 -14.53 3.29 3.87
N THR A 271 -15.19 4.07 2.98
CA THR A 271 -16.27 4.99 3.41
C THR A 271 -17.43 4.27 4.08
N ASN A 272 -17.69 3.01 3.70
CA ASN A 272 -18.71 2.14 4.25
C ASN A 272 -18.23 1.25 5.42
N SER A 273 -17.05 1.54 6.02
CA SER A 273 -16.62 0.89 7.27
C SER A 273 -17.63 1.14 8.39
N ALA A 274 -17.96 0.08 9.14
CA ALA A 274 -18.84 0.17 10.31
C ALA A 274 -18.08 0.67 11.57
N HIS A 275 -16.76 0.46 11.62
CA HIS A 275 -15.92 0.78 12.79
C HIS A 275 -14.73 1.67 12.40
N PRO A 276 -14.96 2.88 11.84
CA PRO A 276 -13.89 3.71 11.27
C PRO A 276 -12.91 4.25 12.32
N ASN A 277 -13.34 4.46 13.56
CA ASN A 277 -12.45 4.95 14.63
C ASN A 277 -11.49 3.85 15.09
N ALA A 278 -11.99 2.63 15.28
CA ALA A 278 -11.18 1.46 15.59
C ALA A 278 -10.18 1.15 14.47
N ALA A 279 -10.62 1.26 13.21
CA ALA A 279 -9.77 1.09 12.04
C ALA A 279 -8.64 2.13 11.98
N ALA A 280 -8.94 3.40 12.27
CA ALA A 280 -7.94 4.46 12.32
C ALA A 280 -6.90 4.23 13.44
N LEU A 281 -7.33 3.82 14.63
CA LEU A 281 -6.43 3.47 15.74
C LEU A 281 -5.52 2.29 15.36
N LEU A 282 -6.05 1.23 14.72
CA LEU A 282 -5.23 0.11 14.26
C LEU A 282 -4.24 0.55 13.17
N ALA A 283 -4.67 1.37 12.22
CA ALA A 283 -3.80 1.90 11.17
C ALA A 283 -2.63 2.71 11.77
N ALA A 284 -2.90 3.54 12.78
CA ALA A 284 -1.87 4.29 13.49
C ALA A 284 -0.93 3.37 14.28
N LEU A 285 -1.46 2.35 14.97
CA LEU A 285 -0.65 1.34 15.66
C LEU A 285 0.31 0.63 14.70
N LEU A 286 -0.17 0.24 13.51
CA LEU A 286 0.65 -0.45 12.51
C LEU A 286 1.83 0.39 12.01
N LEU A 287 1.76 1.73 12.08
CA LEU A 287 2.86 2.65 11.77
C LEU A 287 3.72 3.03 12.98
N SER A 288 3.41 2.53 14.17
CA SER A 288 4.28 2.66 15.34
C SER A 288 5.43 1.64 15.30
N LYS A 289 6.46 1.84 16.15
CA LYS A 289 7.57 0.87 16.30
C LYS A 289 7.06 -0.51 16.70
N ASP A 290 6.14 -0.57 17.65
CA ASP A 290 5.56 -1.86 18.14
C ASP A 290 4.78 -2.56 17.01
N GLY A 291 3.99 -1.83 16.24
CA GLY A 291 3.26 -2.38 15.09
C GLY A 291 4.19 -2.89 14.00
N GLN A 292 5.23 -2.15 13.67
CA GLN A 292 6.23 -2.56 12.68
C GLN A 292 7.05 -3.77 13.14
N GLU A 293 7.33 -3.89 14.43
CA GLU A 293 7.99 -5.08 15.00
C GLU A 293 7.10 -6.32 14.87
N ILE A 294 5.80 -6.20 15.10
CA ILE A 294 4.85 -7.29 14.88
C ILE A 294 4.86 -7.71 13.39
N LEU A 295 4.76 -6.75 12.45
CA LEU A 295 4.81 -7.04 11.02
C LEU A 295 6.10 -7.75 10.61
N TRP A 296 7.24 -7.30 11.15
CA TRP A 296 8.52 -7.95 10.88
C TRP A 296 8.59 -9.38 11.40
N LYS A 297 8.08 -9.62 12.62
CA LYS A 297 8.07 -10.96 13.21
C LYS A 297 7.16 -11.94 12.47
N THR A 298 6.03 -11.47 12.00
CA THR A 298 4.97 -12.34 11.46
C THR A 298 4.99 -12.47 9.92
N GLU A 299 5.49 -11.47 9.20
CA GLU A 299 5.45 -11.44 7.73
C GLU A 299 6.78 -10.97 7.09
N LYS A 300 7.81 -10.62 7.90
CA LYS A 300 9.07 -10.04 7.39
C LYS A 300 8.90 -8.77 6.55
N THR A 301 7.85 -8.00 6.80
CA THR A 301 7.57 -6.73 6.13
C THR A 301 7.72 -5.54 7.08
N SER A 302 8.09 -4.38 6.54
CA SER A 302 8.17 -3.15 7.32
C SER A 302 8.10 -1.91 6.42
N SER A 303 7.86 -0.73 7.03
CA SER A 303 7.91 0.56 6.34
C SER A 303 9.29 1.19 6.45
N HIS A 304 9.82 1.72 5.34
CA HIS A 304 11.07 2.48 5.38
C HIS A 304 10.93 3.85 6.06
N PHE A 305 9.71 4.34 6.22
CA PHE A 305 9.44 5.59 6.94
C PHE A 305 9.56 5.47 8.46
N VAL A 306 9.46 4.25 9.02
CA VAL A 306 9.59 4.03 10.46
C VAL A 306 11.05 3.75 10.80
N GLU A 307 11.64 4.63 11.59
CA GLU A 307 13.06 4.57 11.95
C GLU A 307 13.45 3.25 12.65
N GLY A 308 14.59 2.69 12.24
CA GLY A 308 15.17 1.48 12.81
C GLY A 308 14.62 0.18 12.25
N THR A 309 13.57 0.20 11.42
CA THR A 309 13.06 -0.99 10.72
C THR A 309 14.07 -1.54 9.70
N TYR A 310 13.87 -2.79 9.28
CA TYR A 310 14.68 -3.40 8.22
C TYR A 310 14.68 -2.54 6.94
N MET A 311 13.49 -2.17 6.47
CA MET A 311 13.35 -1.38 5.24
C MET A 311 13.93 0.03 5.36
N ASN A 312 13.83 0.66 6.55
CA ASN A 312 14.45 1.96 6.78
C ASN A 312 15.98 1.89 6.65
N LYS A 313 16.61 0.87 7.23
CA LYS A 313 18.04 0.65 7.11
C LYS A 313 18.43 0.33 5.67
N LEU A 314 17.72 -0.60 5.01
CA LEU A 314 17.99 -1.01 3.65
C LEU A 314 17.94 0.18 2.67
N VAL A 315 16.86 0.96 2.69
CA VAL A 315 16.70 2.11 1.78
C VAL A 315 17.80 3.14 2.01
N ARG A 316 18.07 3.54 3.26
CA ARG A 316 19.15 4.47 3.59
C ARG A 316 20.54 3.98 3.16
N ASP A 317 20.82 2.68 3.32
CA ASP A 317 22.08 2.10 2.92
C ASP A 317 22.27 2.13 1.40
N GLN A 318 21.21 1.82 0.64
CA GLN A 318 21.23 1.87 -0.81
C GLN A 318 21.33 3.32 -1.34
N GLU A 319 20.66 4.28 -0.72
CA GLU A 319 20.78 5.70 -1.05
C GLU A 319 22.21 6.21 -0.83
N ARG A 320 22.86 5.81 0.26
CA ARG A 320 24.29 6.12 0.50
C ARG A 320 25.21 5.51 -0.57
N GLN A 321 24.82 4.42 -1.19
CA GLN A 321 25.52 3.80 -2.32
C GLN A 321 25.13 4.41 -3.68
N GLY A 322 24.32 5.47 -3.69
CA GLY A 322 23.95 6.22 -4.89
C GLY A 322 22.70 5.70 -5.62
N VAL A 323 21.96 4.74 -5.06
CA VAL A 323 20.67 4.32 -5.62
C VAL A 323 19.64 5.42 -5.39
N LYS A 324 18.96 5.83 -6.46
CA LYS A 324 17.81 6.73 -6.38
C LYS A 324 16.54 5.91 -6.44
N PHE A 325 15.70 6.06 -5.42
CA PHE A 325 14.42 5.35 -5.36
C PHE A 325 13.29 6.14 -5.99
N PHE A 326 12.40 5.40 -6.65
CA PHE A 326 11.17 5.89 -7.26
C PHE A 326 9.99 5.07 -6.76
N ALA A 327 8.94 5.76 -6.38
CA ALA A 327 7.66 5.16 -6.02
C ALA A 327 6.56 5.67 -6.96
N ASN A 328 5.47 4.92 -7.06
CA ASN A 328 4.27 5.34 -7.77
C ASN A 328 3.16 5.58 -6.74
N PRO A 329 3.00 6.81 -6.22
CA PRO A 329 2.03 7.10 -5.19
C PRO A 329 0.58 6.97 -5.70
N VAL A 330 -0.36 6.70 -4.79
CA VAL A 330 -1.79 6.57 -5.14
C VAL A 330 -2.32 7.83 -5.80
N SER A 331 -1.90 9.00 -5.33
CA SER A 331 -2.29 10.30 -5.88
C SER A 331 -1.95 10.43 -7.37
N ASP A 332 -0.81 9.87 -7.81
CA ASP A 332 -0.41 9.90 -9.22
C ASP A 332 -1.12 8.82 -10.05
N VAL A 333 -1.39 7.66 -9.45
CA VAL A 333 -2.21 6.62 -10.09
C VAL A 333 -3.62 7.13 -10.36
N VAL A 334 -4.23 7.82 -9.39
CA VAL A 334 -5.58 8.41 -9.55
C VAL A 334 -5.62 9.45 -10.68
N LYS A 335 -4.60 10.32 -10.77
CA LYS A 335 -4.51 11.33 -11.84
C LYS A 335 -4.31 10.71 -13.23
N ASN A 336 -3.63 9.56 -13.30
CA ASN A 336 -3.20 8.94 -14.56
C ASN A 336 -3.76 7.52 -14.76
N GLN A 337 -4.92 7.21 -14.17
CA GLN A 337 -5.46 5.85 -14.05
C GLN A 337 -5.59 5.12 -15.39
N GLU A 338 -6.07 5.79 -16.42
CA GLU A 338 -6.24 5.21 -17.75
C GLU A 338 -4.89 4.81 -18.37
N ASN A 339 -3.93 5.73 -18.37
CA ASN A 339 -2.60 5.47 -18.90
C ASN A 339 -1.86 4.37 -18.10
N GLN A 340 -1.97 4.37 -16.78
CA GLN A 340 -1.39 3.33 -15.92
C GLN A 340 -2.00 1.95 -16.23
N SER A 341 -3.30 1.87 -16.41
CA SER A 341 -4.00 0.62 -16.76
C SER A 341 -3.57 0.11 -18.13
N ARG A 342 -3.46 1.01 -19.12
CA ARG A 342 -2.99 0.71 -20.47
C ARG A 342 -1.56 0.17 -20.47
N LEU A 343 -0.64 0.83 -19.75
CA LEU A 343 0.77 0.41 -19.66
C LEU A 343 0.88 -0.96 -18.99
N ARG A 344 0.15 -1.18 -17.90
CA ARG A 344 0.16 -2.46 -17.21
C ARG A 344 -0.34 -3.59 -18.09
N GLN A 345 -1.43 -3.37 -18.83
CA GLN A 345 -1.95 -4.38 -19.75
C GLN A 345 -0.93 -4.67 -20.86
N LYS A 346 -0.36 -3.64 -21.49
CA LYS A 346 0.68 -3.78 -22.52
C LYS A 346 1.87 -4.62 -22.03
N PHE A 347 2.41 -4.30 -20.85
CA PHE A 347 3.55 -5.03 -20.31
C PHE A 347 3.19 -6.46 -19.88
N GLN A 348 1.95 -6.65 -19.37
CA GLN A 348 1.46 -7.98 -19.05
C GLN A 348 1.36 -8.86 -20.30
N ASP A 349 0.83 -8.34 -21.40
CA ASP A 349 0.71 -9.07 -22.66
C ASP A 349 2.08 -9.47 -23.21
N ILE A 350 3.07 -8.58 -23.19
CA ILE A 350 4.44 -8.90 -23.60
C ILE A 350 5.05 -9.97 -22.68
N LEU A 351 4.84 -9.85 -21.36
CA LEU A 351 5.44 -10.77 -20.38
C LEU A 351 4.90 -12.19 -20.53
N VAL A 352 3.63 -12.37 -20.87
CA VAL A 352 3.00 -13.69 -21.05
C VAL A 352 2.93 -14.17 -22.49
N GLY A 353 3.54 -13.44 -23.44
CA GLY A 353 3.67 -13.85 -24.84
C GLY A 353 2.38 -13.70 -25.66
N LYS A 354 1.56 -12.68 -25.35
CA LYS A 354 0.36 -12.32 -26.11
C LYS A 354 0.60 -11.20 -27.09
#